data_88bf48d7eeab3131ec84221f55a2764d
#
_entry.id   88bf48d7eeab3131ec84221f55a2764d
#
_cell.length_a   1.000
_cell.length_b   1.000
_cell.length_c   1.000
_cell.angle_alpha   90.00
_cell.angle_beta   90.00
_cell.angle_gamma   90.00
#
_symmetry.space_group_name_H-M   'P 1'
#
loop_
_entity.id
_entity.type
_entity.pdbx_description
1 polymer ?
#
loop_
_entity_poly.entity_id
_entity_poly.type
_entity_poly.pdbx_seq_one_letter_code
_entity_poly.pdbx_strand_id
1 'polypeptide(L)'
;MAINKLILGDNLEILKAMESETIDLIYLDPPFFSNRNYEVIWGDEGEVRSFQDRWSGGMEHYIGWLYERVAEMHRILKPTGSIFLHCDWHA
;
A
#
# COMPACT_ATOMS: atom_id res chain seq x y z
N MET A 1 25.52 -11.24 3.19
CA MET A 1 25.09 -11.38 1.78
C MET A 1 23.65 -10.89 1.65
N ALA A 2 23.43 -9.95 0.76
CA ALA A 2 22.09 -9.41 0.56
C ALA A 2 21.21 -10.40 -0.19
N ILE A 3 19.98 -10.59 0.28
CA ILE A 3 18.97 -11.41 -0.38
C ILE A 3 17.85 -10.49 -0.84
N ASN A 4 17.56 -10.55 -2.15
CA ASN A 4 16.42 -9.83 -2.72
C ASN A 4 15.25 -10.79 -2.84
N LYS A 5 14.07 -10.34 -2.41
CA LYS A 5 12.84 -11.11 -2.49
C LYS A 5 11.76 -10.33 -3.19
N LEU A 6 11.03 -10.98 -4.07
CA LEU A 6 9.78 -10.46 -4.62
C LEU A 6 8.66 -11.37 -4.15
N ILE A 7 7.71 -10.80 -3.41
CA ILE A 7 6.65 -11.57 -2.77
C ILE A 7 5.31 -11.18 -3.38
N LEU A 8 4.57 -12.16 -3.89
CA LEU A 8 3.23 -11.95 -4.42
C LEU A 8 2.19 -12.25 -3.35
N GLY A 9 1.31 -11.31 -3.08
CA GLY A 9 0.24 -11.47 -2.11
C GLY A 9 -0.30 -10.14 -1.63
N ASP A 10 -1.31 -10.20 -0.76
CA ASP A 10 -1.79 -9.00 -0.07
C ASP A 10 -0.71 -8.54 0.91
N ASN A 11 -0.24 -7.32 0.74
CA ASN A 11 0.87 -6.81 1.53
C ASN A 11 0.55 -6.73 3.03
N LEU A 12 -0.71 -6.54 3.43
CA LEU A 12 -1.09 -6.49 4.84
C LEU A 12 -0.75 -7.79 5.56
N GLU A 13 -1.10 -8.93 4.95
CA GLU A 13 -0.80 -10.24 5.52
C GLU A 13 0.70 -10.50 5.61
N ILE A 14 1.43 -10.08 4.58
CA ILE A 14 2.88 -10.25 4.55
C ILE A 14 3.55 -9.36 5.59
N LEU A 15 3.12 -8.10 5.70
CA LEU A 15 3.66 -7.17 6.70
C LEU A 15 3.44 -7.66 8.13
N LYS A 16 2.25 -8.21 8.42
CA LYS A 16 1.95 -8.76 9.74
C LYS A 16 2.88 -9.90 10.13
N ALA A 17 3.34 -10.67 9.15
CA ALA A 17 4.24 -11.81 9.39
C ALA A 17 5.70 -11.38 9.56
N MET A 18 6.06 -10.15 9.25
CA MET A 18 7.43 -9.66 9.37
C MET A 18 7.75 -9.27 10.81
N GLU A 19 9.01 -9.44 11.19
CA GLU A 19 9.48 -9.08 12.53
C GLU A 19 9.53 -7.56 12.70
N SER A 20 9.28 -7.10 13.93
CA SER A 20 9.36 -5.69 14.29
C SER A 20 10.80 -5.19 14.19
N GLU A 21 10.94 -3.93 13.79
CA GLU A 21 12.22 -3.21 13.79
C GLU A 21 13.33 -3.92 13.00
N THR A 22 12.97 -4.39 11.79
CA THR A 22 13.93 -5.10 10.91
C THR A 22 14.24 -4.37 9.61
N ILE A 23 13.46 -3.33 9.27
CA ILE A 23 13.54 -2.66 7.98
C ILE A 23 14.16 -1.26 8.14
N ASP A 24 15.06 -0.93 7.25
CA ASP A 24 15.77 0.36 7.27
C ASP A 24 15.07 1.44 6.43
N LEU A 25 14.43 1.03 5.33
CA LEU A 25 13.80 1.97 4.38
C LEU A 25 12.56 1.33 3.79
N ILE A 26 11.47 2.10 3.78
CA ILE A 26 10.24 1.72 3.11
C ILE A 26 9.90 2.81 2.09
N TYR A 27 9.66 2.41 0.86
CA TYR A 27 9.08 3.28 -0.16
C TYR A 27 7.72 2.72 -0.54
N LEU A 28 6.68 3.53 -0.37
CA LEU A 28 5.30 3.11 -0.58
C LEU A 28 4.67 3.96 -1.69
N ASP A 29 4.17 3.26 -2.69
CA ASP A 29 3.45 3.87 -3.81
C ASP A 29 2.09 3.19 -3.95
N PRO A 30 1.11 3.57 -3.07
CA PRO A 30 -0.20 2.93 -3.08
C PRO A 30 -1.05 3.41 -4.24
N PRO A 31 -2.16 2.70 -4.55
CA PRO A 31 -3.14 3.23 -5.49
C PRO A 31 -3.62 4.59 -5.03
N PHE A 32 -3.73 5.52 -5.96
CA PHE A 32 -4.21 6.87 -5.63
C PHE A 32 -5.72 6.85 -5.51
N PHE A 33 -6.24 7.60 -4.56
CA PHE A 33 -7.66 7.88 -4.50
C PHE A 33 -7.95 9.06 -5.42
N SER A 34 -8.64 8.78 -6.54
CA SER A 34 -9.10 9.84 -7.43
C SER A 34 -10.58 9.62 -7.74
N ASN A 35 -11.32 10.72 -7.90
CA ASN A 35 -12.72 10.68 -8.32
C ASN A 35 -12.88 10.46 -9.83
N ARG A 36 -11.77 10.28 -10.53
CA ARG A 36 -11.78 10.00 -11.96
C ARG A 36 -11.92 8.50 -12.19
N ASN A 37 -12.64 8.15 -13.23
CA ASN A 37 -12.59 6.77 -13.71
C ASN A 37 -11.14 6.44 -14.03
N TYR A 38 -10.65 5.43 -13.38
CA TYR A 38 -9.27 5.00 -13.59
C TYR A 38 -9.17 4.47 -15.01
N GLU A 39 -8.44 5.17 -15.85
CA GLU A 39 -8.06 4.61 -17.14
C GLU A 39 -6.98 3.58 -16.88
N VAL A 40 -7.37 2.33 -16.97
CA VAL A 40 -6.40 1.26 -16.85
C VAL A 40 -5.72 1.14 -18.21
N ILE A 41 -4.48 1.58 -18.25
CA ILE A 41 -3.66 1.48 -19.45
C ILE A 41 -3.30 0.00 -19.70
N TRP A 42 -3.29 -0.81 -18.64
CA TRP A 42 -3.02 -2.24 -18.69
C TRP A 42 -3.78 -2.92 -17.55
N GLY A 43 -4.48 -3.96 -17.90
CA GLY A 43 -5.39 -4.65 -17.02
C GLY A 43 -6.72 -4.85 -17.71
N ASP A 44 -7.50 -5.77 -17.21
CA ASP A 44 -8.81 -6.09 -17.78
C ASP A 44 -9.91 -5.35 -17.02
N GLU A 45 -11.15 -5.52 -17.51
CA GLU A 45 -12.32 -4.90 -16.88
C GLU A 45 -12.52 -5.39 -15.44
N GLY A 46 -12.10 -6.61 -15.14
CA GLY A 46 -12.17 -7.15 -13.78
C GLY A 46 -11.27 -6.39 -12.83
N GLU A 47 -10.08 -6.00 -13.26
CA GLU A 47 -9.17 -5.20 -12.43
C GLU A 47 -9.73 -3.80 -12.17
N VAL A 48 -10.32 -3.17 -13.18
CA VAL A 48 -10.95 -1.85 -13.04
C VAL A 48 -12.11 -1.93 -12.05
N ARG A 49 -12.96 -2.94 -12.19
CA ARG A 49 -14.10 -3.14 -11.30
C ARG A 49 -13.64 -3.42 -9.87
N SER A 50 -12.64 -4.25 -9.71
CA SER A 50 -12.06 -4.56 -8.40
C SER A 50 -11.52 -3.31 -7.71
N PHE A 51 -10.88 -2.43 -8.47
CA PHE A 51 -10.39 -1.15 -7.94
C PHE A 51 -11.57 -0.27 -7.51
N GLN A 52 -12.58 -0.11 -8.36
CA GLN A 52 -13.76 0.69 -8.05
C GLN A 52 -14.50 0.18 -6.83
N ASP A 53 -14.69 -1.14 -6.74
CA ASP A 53 -15.34 -1.77 -5.59
C ASP A 53 -14.57 -1.54 -4.30
N ARG A 54 -13.25 -1.60 -4.38
CA ARG A 54 -12.38 -1.40 -3.22
C ARG A 54 -12.57 -0.02 -2.57
N TRP A 55 -12.80 1.00 -3.40
CA TRP A 55 -12.93 2.38 -2.91
C TRP A 55 -14.35 2.89 -2.88
N SER A 56 -15.34 2.02 -2.94
CA SER A 56 -16.76 2.40 -2.96
C SER A 56 -17.21 3.13 -1.69
N GLY A 57 -16.49 2.96 -0.57
CA GLY A 57 -16.75 3.68 0.67
C GLY A 57 -16.15 5.09 0.72
N GLY A 58 -15.51 5.55 -0.36
CA GLY A 58 -14.93 6.87 -0.44
C GLY A 58 -13.61 7.04 0.29
N MET A 59 -13.28 8.28 0.63
CA MET A 59 -12.00 8.64 1.24
C MET A 59 -11.77 7.94 2.59
N GLU A 60 -12.82 7.81 3.40
CA GLU A 60 -12.70 7.14 4.69
C GLU A 60 -12.28 5.68 4.54
N HIS A 61 -12.86 5.01 3.55
CA HIS A 61 -12.49 3.63 3.26
C HIS A 61 -11.02 3.53 2.81
N TYR A 62 -10.61 4.43 1.94
CA TYR A 62 -9.22 4.48 1.46
C TYR A 62 -8.24 4.73 2.61
N ILE A 63 -8.53 5.70 3.46
CA ILE A 63 -7.68 6.04 4.60
C ILE A 63 -7.60 4.86 5.58
N GLY A 64 -8.72 4.19 5.85
CA GLY A 64 -8.73 3.01 6.72
C GLY A 64 -7.87 1.88 6.17
N TRP A 65 -7.98 1.62 4.88
CA TRP A 65 -7.18 0.61 4.20
C TRP A 65 -5.68 0.94 4.28
N LEU A 66 -5.32 2.18 4.01
CA LEU A 66 -3.93 2.63 4.05
C LEU A 66 -3.38 2.65 5.48
N TYR A 67 -4.20 3.06 6.45
CA TYR A 67 -3.81 3.12 7.85
C TYR A 67 -3.34 1.76 8.38
N GLU A 68 -4.09 0.70 8.10
CA GLU A 68 -3.72 -0.64 8.55
C GLU A 68 -2.33 -1.03 8.08
N ARG A 69 -2.01 -0.70 6.83
CA ARG A 69 -0.72 -1.02 6.22
C ARG A 69 0.41 -0.16 6.76
N VAL A 70 0.16 1.12 6.89
CA VAL A 70 1.15 2.06 7.44
C VAL A 70 1.46 1.75 8.90
N ALA A 71 0.48 1.34 9.68
CA ALA A 71 0.69 0.94 11.07
C ALA A 71 1.65 -0.26 11.16
N GLU A 72 1.47 -1.26 10.30
CA GLU A 72 2.38 -2.40 10.24
C GLU A 72 3.76 -2.01 9.71
N MET A 73 3.81 -1.11 8.75
CA MET A 73 5.09 -0.57 8.24
C MET A 73 5.86 0.15 9.34
N HIS A 74 5.18 0.93 10.15
CA HIS A 74 5.79 1.61 11.30
C HIS A 74 6.37 0.59 12.28
N ARG A 75 5.65 -0.49 12.54
CA ARG A 75 6.09 -1.54 13.46
C ARG A 75 7.37 -2.22 12.99
N ILE A 76 7.46 -2.55 11.68
CA ILE A 76 8.62 -3.26 11.14
C ILE A 76 9.81 -2.33 10.87
N LEU A 77 9.58 -1.03 10.84
CA LEU A 77 10.63 -0.04 10.59
C LEU A 77 11.49 0.14 11.84
N LYS A 78 12.81 0.11 11.67
CA LYS A 78 13.73 0.39 12.77
C LYS A 78 13.56 1.83 13.25
N PRO A 79 13.92 2.15 14.52
CA PRO A 79 13.87 3.54 15.01
C PRO A 79 14.72 4.51 14.18
N THR A 80 15.76 4.01 13.51
CA THR A 80 16.61 4.79 12.61
C THR A 80 16.16 4.74 11.16
N GLY A 81 15.07 4.05 10.87
CA GLY A 81 14.58 3.86 9.52
C GLY A 81 13.74 5.03 9.02
N SER A 82 13.49 5.03 7.73
CA SER A 82 12.69 6.06 7.07
C SER A 82 11.64 5.45 6.17
N ILE A 83 10.48 6.10 6.10
CA ILE A 83 9.40 5.72 5.20
C ILE A 83 9.07 6.89 4.28
N PHE A 84 8.90 6.60 3.00
CA PHE A 84 8.48 7.56 1.99
C PHE A 84 7.17 7.11 1.39
N LEU A 85 6.17 7.98 1.43
CA LEU A 85 4.86 7.72 0.86
C LEU A 85 4.65 8.65 -0.32
N HIS A 86 4.47 8.07 -1.50
CA HIS A 86 4.12 8.82 -2.70
C HIS A 86 2.60 8.80 -2.88
N CYS A 87 1.97 9.96 -2.90
CA CYS A 87 0.53 10.08 -3.12
C CYS A 87 0.22 11.36 -3.89
N ASP A 88 -0.99 11.45 -4.43
CA ASP A 88 -1.42 12.68 -5.07
C ASP A 88 -2.06 13.63 -4.05
N TRP A 89 -2.40 14.83 -4.51
CA TRP A 89 -2.92 15.87 -3.63
C TRP A 89 -4.37 15.62 -3.18
N HIS A 90 -5.07 14.66 -3.78
CA HIS A 90 -6.43 14.30 -3.36
C HIS A 90 -6.43 13.43 -2.11
N ALA A 91 -5.35 12.76 -1.85
CA ALA A 91 -5.18 11.95 -0.66
C ALA A 91 -4.25 12.65 0.33
#